data_265b21a71ce5bec5b1e5a034665ba9e2
#
_entry.id   265b21a71ce5bec5b1e5a034665ba9e2
#
_cell.length_a   1.000
_cell.length_b   1.000
_cell.length_c   1.000
_cell.angle_alpha   90.00
_cell.angle_beta   90.00
_cell.angle_gamma   90.00
#
_symmetry.space_group_name_H-M   'P 1'
#
loop_
_entity.id
_entity.type
_entity.pdbx_description
1 polymer ?
#
loop_
_entity_poly.entity_id
_entity_poly.type
_entity_poly.pdbx_seq_one_letter_code
_entity_poly.pdbx_strand_id
1 'polypeptide(L)'
;MVKWIRVCRNELICLNYDNTQVFIDLDAIERNFEAVAQKTGLPIMAIIKADAYGHGAIQVARLLEGKCAFFGVSSMLEAMELRRAGLTTPILILGYTPVSAFPTAVENGIRPSIFHYDDALALSQAAQALGMEAPFHFALDTGMSRIGFQATAAAADQCARIAALPNLKAEGLFTHFATADSADLSRARQQAELFYQFDDMLRKRNVQVPIRHLDNSAGIMNFRHPCEMVRSGIITYGLYPSDEVDPQALHLEPALSWKCRITHLKLLEPGRAISYGATFVTTRPTMVATIPVGYADGYRRSLSGKFHVLIHGKPAPILGRVCMDQMMVDVTDIPGVQPEDPVTLVGTSGDARITVEEIAAAADSFNYEFVCGISRRVPRIYIRGGQVVNEVRYLLDT
;
A
#
# COMPACT_ATOMS: atom_id res chain seq x y z
N MET A 1 18.93 -24.23 5.42
CA MET A 1 20.15 -23.42 5.12
C MET A 1 20.00 -22.93 3.68
N VAL A 2 19.56 -21.70 3.49
CA VAL A 2 19.33 -21.09 2.16
C VAL A 2 20.69 -20.86 1.52
N LYS A 3 20.96 -21.53 0.40
CA LYS A 3 22.20 -21.27 -0.35
C LYS A 3 22.03 -20.00 -1.18
N TRP A 4 22.68 -18.95 -0.78
CA TRP A 4 22.86 -17.74 -1.58
C TRP A 4 23.83 -18.00 -2.71
N ILE A 5 23.40 -17.86 -3.95
CA ILE A 5 24.33 -17.75 -5.07
C ILE A 5 24.45 -16.25 -5.38
N ARG A 6 25.62 -15.72 -5.13
CA ARG A 6 26.03 -14.41 -5.61
C ARG A 6 26.18 -14.52 -7.12
N VAL A 7 25.18 -14.10 -7.87
CA VAL A 7 25.29 -13.93 -9.32
C VAL A 7 25.98 -12.58 -9.55
N CYS A 8 26.98 -12.58 -10.40
CA CYS A 8 27.89 -11.47 -10.67
C CYS A 8 27.26 -10.09 -10.61
N ARG A 9 27.93 -9.17 -9.85
CA ARG A 9 27.61 -7.77 -9.69
C ARG A 9 26.44 -7.41 -8.77
N ASN A 10 26.59 -7.64 -7.47
CA ASN A 10 25.74 -7.04 -6.40
C ASN A 10 24.21 -7.23 -6.46
N GLU A 11 23.68 -8.15 -7.24
CA GLU A 11 22.26 -8.45 -7.26
C GLU A 11 21.97 -9.74 -6.46
N LEU A 12 21.20 -9.59 -5.36
CA LEU A 12 20.71 -10.72 -4.56
C LEU A 12 19.52 -11.35 -5.28
N ILE A 13 19.61 -12.63 -5.63
CA ILE A 13 18.48 -13.45 -6.08
C ILE A 13 18.44 -14.71 -5.23
N CYS A 14 17.30 -14.96 -4.60
CA CYS A 14 17.11 -16.18 -3.81
C CYS A 14 16.86 -17.36 -4.76
N LEU A 15 17.66 -18.42 -4.64
CA LEU A 15 17.53 -19.64 -5.46
C LEU A 15 16.60 -20.63 -4.76
N ASN A 16 15.33 -20.56 -5.07
CA ASN A 16 14.35 -21.58 -4.72
C ASN A 16 13.37 -21.75 -5.88
N TYR A 17 12.19 -22.28 -5.64
CA TYR A 17 11.15 -22.56 -6.65
C TYR A 17 10.60 -21.33 -7.39
N ASP A 18 11.04 -20.12 -7.03
CA ASP A 18 10.42 -18.89 -7.46
C ASP A 18 11.06 -18.36 -8.74
N ASN A 19 10.26 -18.19 -9.78
CA ASN A 19 10.68 -17.61 -11.04
C ASN A 19 10.72 -16.06 -10.97
N THR A 20 9.96 -15.46 -10.06
CA THR A 20 9.85 -14.02 -9.86
C THR A 20 9.69 -13.69 -8.39
N GLN A 21 10.23 -12.59 -7.93
CA GLN A 21 10.27 -12.20 -6.51
C GLN A 21 10.14 -10.68 -6.36
N VAL A 22 9.38 -10.27 -5.35
CA VAL A 22 9.36 -8.88 -4.87
C VAL A 22 10.24 -8.78 -3.64
N PHE A 23 11.18 -7.86 -3.67
CA PHE A 23 12.06 -7.55 -2.55
C PHE A 23 11.54 -6.31 -1.84
N ILE A 24 11.44 -6.40 -0.52
CA ILE A 24 10.97 -5.33 0.35
C ILE A 24 12.11 -4.91 1.28
N ASP A 25 12.56 -3.68 1.12
CA ASP A 25 13.58 -3.05 1.97
C ASP A 25 12.92 -2.50 3.24
N LEU A 26 13.10 -3.23 4.35
CA LEU A 26 12.56 -2.85 5.65
C LEU A 26 13.26 -1.60 6.23
N ASP A 27 14.53 -1.40 5.91
CA ASP A 27 15.26 -0.21 6.36
C ASP A 27 14.73 1.06 5.67
N ALA A 28 14.37 0.97 4.39
CA ALA A 28 13.72 2.07 3.67
C ALA A 28 12.35 2.40 4.27
N ILE A 29 11.53 1.40 4.58
CA ILE A 29 10.23 1.61 5.27
C ILE A 29 10.46 2.31 6.62
N GLU A 30 11.41 1.85 7.40
CA GLU A 30 11.74 2.43 8.71
C GLU A 30 12.18 3.89 8.58
N ARG A 31 13.11 4.20 7.67
CA ARG A 31 13.57 5.58 7.42
C ARG A 31 12.45 6.48 6.93
N ASN A 32 11.60 6.03 6.03
CA ASN A 32 10.44 6.79 5.57
C ASN A 32 9.47 7.11 6.73
N PHE A 33 9.22 6.12 7.58
CA PHE A 33 8.36 6.28 8.74
C PHE A 33 8.94 7.26 9.77
N GLU A 34 10.23 7.18 10.03
CA GLU A 34 10.97 8.10 10.90
C GLU A 34 11.00 9.52 10.34
N ALA A 35 11.13 9.68 9.01
CA ALA A 35 11.06 10.99 8.36
C ALA A 35 9.67 11.64 8.57
N VAL A 36 8.59 10.86 8.52
CA VAL A 36 7.24 11.33 8.86
C VAL A 36 7.15 11.75 10.33
N ALA A 37 7.71 10.94 11.24
CA ALA A 37 7.72 11.26 12.67
C ALA A 37 8.48 12.57 12.96
N GLN A 38 9.64 12.75 12.34
CA GLN A 38 10.45 13.97 12.48
C GLN A 38 9.74 15.19 11.90
N LYS A 39 9.10 15.05 10.73
CA LYS A 39 8.38 16.16 10.07
C LYS A 39 7.17 16.62 10.89
N THR A 40 6.41 15.70 11.44
CA THR A 40 5.14 16.02 12.10
C THR A 40 5.26 16.27 13.60
N GLY A 41 6.14 15.55 14.27
CA GLY A 41 6.24 15.51 15.73
C GLY A 41 5.00 14.90 16.42
N LEU A 42 4.16 14.18 15.68
CA LEU A 42 2.88 13.65 16.12
C LEU A 42 2.88 12.11 16.14
N PRO A 43 2.03 11.49 16.98
CA PRO A 43 1.70 10.08 16.86
C PRO A 43 1.27 9.72 15.45
N ILE A 44 1.70 8.56 14.95
CA ILE A 44 1.42 8.12 13.59
C ILE A 44 0.56 6.86 13.64
N MET A 45 -0.52 6.86 12.85
CA MET A 45 -1.21 5.64 12.43
C MET A 45 -0.52 5.12 11.17
N ALA A 46 0.09 3.95 11.24
CA ALA A 46 0.63 3.26 10.07
C ALA A 46 -0.51 2.60 9.27
N ILE A 47 -0.71 3.03 8.04
CA ILE A 47 -1.75 2.45 7.17
C ILE A 47 -1.17 1.24 6.45
N ILE A 48 -1.64 0.06 6.85
CA ILE A 48 -1.15 -1.25 6.39
C ILE A 48 -2.24 -2.12 5.74
N LYS A 49 -3.35 -1.49 5.34
CA LYS A 49 -4.41 -2.14 4.55
C LYS A 49 -3.89 -2.65 3.20
N ALA A 50 -4.65 -3.53 2.54
CA ALA A 50 -4.31 -4.13 1.26
C ALA A 50 -2.92 -4.77 1.29
N ASP A 51 -2.67 -5.60 2.33
CA ASP A 51 -1.38 -6.27 2.56
C ASP A 51 -0.20 -5.27 2.61
N ALA A 52 -0.38 -4.17 3.39
CA ALA A 52 0.57 -3.05 3.44
C ALA A 52 0.89 -2.51 2.04
N TYR A 53 -0.16 -2.23 1.24
CA TYR A 53 -0.01 -1.80 -0.16
C TYR A 53 0.84 -2.80 -0.98
N GLY A 54 0.64 -4.10 -0.77
CA GLY A 54 1.38 -5.17 -1.45
C GLY A 54 2.78 -5.45 -0.89
N HIS A 55 3.19 -4.78 0.20
CA HIS A 55 4.51 -4.96 0.83
C HIS A 55 4.53 -6.04 1.92
N GLY A 56 3.35 -6.62 2.28
CA GLY A 56 3.22 -7.64 3.31
C GLY A 56 2.92 -7.09 4.70
N ALA A 57 1.62 -7.11 5.07
CA ALA A 57 1.10 -6.44 6.26
C ALA A 57 1.76 -6.89 7.56
N ILE A 58 1.95 -8.21 7.75
CA ILE A 58 2.50 -8.76 9.00
C ILE A 58 3.94 -8.31 9.22
N GLN A 59 4.79 -8.32 8.18
CA GLN A 59 6.20 -7.96 8.33
C GLN A 59 6.38 -6.45 8.53
N VAL A 60 5.61 -5.65 7.81
CA VAL A 60 5.58 -4.19 8.00
C VAL A 60 5.05 -3.83 9.39
N ALA A 61 3.99 -4.51 9.84
CA ALA A 61 3.45 -4.29 11.18
C ALA A 61 4.44 -4.65 12.29
N ARG A 62 5.15 -5.79 12.18
CA ARG A 62 6.20 -6.18 13.12
C ARG A 62 7.35 -5.16 13.18
N LEU A 63 7.71 -4.57 12.04
CA LEU A 63 8.73 -3.52 11.96
C LEU A 63 8.29 -2.25 12.70
N LEU A 64 7.00 -1.89 12.57
CA LEU A 64 6.46 -0.63 13.08
C LEU A 64 5.78 -0.75 14.45
N GLU A 65 5.62 -1.96 14.99
CA GLU A 65 5.09 -2.18 16.33
C GLU A 65 5.99 -1.51 17.38
N GLY A 66 5.36 -0.76 18.30
CA GLY A 66 6.08 0.06 19.28
C GLY A 66 6.58 1.41 18.74
N LYS A 67 6.55 1.64 17.41
CA LYS A 67 6.90 2.92 16.76
C LYS A 67 5.68 3.72 16.32
N CYS A 68 4.58 3.04 15.98
CA CYS A 68 3.32 3.66 15.61
C CYS A 68 2.31 3.63 16.78
N ALA A 69 1.38 4.58 16.79
CA ALA A 69 0.30 4.63 17.76
C ALA A 69 -0.85 3.69 17.41
N PHE A 70 -1.10 3.50 16.10
CA PHE A 70 -2.18 2.66 15.58
C PHE A 70 -1.75 1.98 14.27
N PHE A 71 -2.38 0.85 13.98
CA PHE A 71 -2.48 0.33 12.63
C PHE A 71 -3.83 0.71 12.02
N GLY A 72 -3.82 1.20 10.77
CA GLY A 72 -5.02 1.49 9.99
C GLY A 72 -5.22 0.42 8.92
N VAL A 73 -6.36 -0.26 8.98
CA VAL A 73 -6.75 -1.31 8.03
C VAL A 73 -8.10 -0.99 7.37
N SER A 74 -8.53 -1.75 6.37
CA SER A 74 -9.79 -1.50 5.68
C SER A 74 -10.91 -2.47 6.07
N SER A 75 -10.58 -3.62 6.65
CA SER A 75 -11.56 -4.68 6.93
C SER A 75 -11.25 -5.43 8.22
N MET A 76 -12.28 -6.15 8.73
CA MET A 76 -12.13 -7.02 9.87
C MET A 76 -11.15 -8.18 9.61
N LEU A 77 -11.09 -8.69 8.39
CA LEU A 77 -10.16 -9.78 8.03
C LEU A 77 -8.70 -9.33 8.13
N GLU A 78 -8.38 -8.12 7.63
CA GLU A 78 -7.04 -7.56 7.78
C GLU A 78 -6.68 -7.31 9.25
N ALA A 79 -7.63 -6.81 10.05
CA ALA A 79 -7.42 -6.64 11.49
C ALA A 79 -7.15 -7.97 12.21
N MET A 80 -7.90 -9.00 11.89
CA MET A 80 -7.73 -10.33 12.47
C MET A 80 -6.45 -11.03 12.01
N GLU A 81 -5.99 -10.79 10.78
CA GLU A 81 -4.68 -11.27 10.31
C GLU A 81 -3.56 -10.74 11.22
N LEU A 82 -3.58 -9.46 11.56
CA LEU A 82 -2.61 -8.85 12.48
C LEU A 82 -2.72 -9.41 13.91
N ARG A 83 -3.93 -9.56 14.44
CA ARG A 83 -4.15 -10.15 15.77
C ARG A 83 -3.67 -11.59 15.85
N ARG A 84 -3.96 -12.42 14.84
CA ARG A 84 -3.45 -13.80 14.76
C ARG A 84 -1.93 -13.86 14.66
N ALA A 85 -1.29 -12.85 14.07
CA ALA A 85 0.17 -12.73 14.03
C ALA A 85 0.78 -12.26 15.37
N GLY A 86 -0.04 -12.05 16.42
CA GLY A 86 0.38 -11.67 17.78
C GLY A 86 0.61 -10.17 17.98
N LEU A 87 0.22 -9.33 17.02
CA LEU A 87 0.40 -7.88 17.09
C LEU A 87 -0.63 -7.26 18.04
N THR A 88 -0.16 -6.41 18.95
CA THR A 88 -0.95 -5.82 20.05
C THR A 88 -1.28 -4.34 19.85
N THR A 89 -0.54 -3.64 19.01
CA THR A 89 -0.81 -2.22 18.67
C THR A 89 -2.30 -1.99 18.39
N PRO A 90 -2.92 -0.90 18.86
CA PRO A 90 -4.29 -0.53 18.53
C PRO A 90 -4.57 -0.56 17.03
N ILE A 91 -5.72 -1.12 16.62
CA ILE A 91 -6.12 -1.21 15.22
C ILE A 91 -7.40 -0.42 15.02
N LEU A 92 -7.42 0.43 13.98
CA LEU A 92 -8.63 1.11 13.49
C LEU A 92 -8.99 0.56 12.10
N ILE A 93 -10.24 0.10 11.95
CA ILE A 93 -10.83 -0.17 10.63
C ILE A 93 -11.33 1.15 10.06
N LEU A 94 -10.69 1.64 9.00
CA LEU A 94 -11.01 2.91 8.35
C LEU A 94 -12.24 2.84 7.43
N GLY A 95 -12.72 1.64 7.14
CA GLY A 95 -13.90 1.35 6.34
C GLY A 95 -15.12 0.97 7.18
N TYR A 96 -16.11 0.41 6.51
CA TYR A 96 -17.29 -0.18 7.15
C TYR A 96 -16.94 -1.50 7.85
N THR A 97 -17.45 -1.67 9.06
CA THR A 97 -17.39 -2.95 9.79
C THR A 97 -18.78 -3.55 9.87
N PRO A 98 -19.04 -4.75 9.34
CA PRO A 98 -20.34 -5.41 9.45
C PRO A 98 -20.75 -5.59 10.92
N VAL A 99 -22.04 -5.36 11.22
CA VAL A 99 -22.60 -5.49 12.58
C VAL A 99 -22.30 -6.87 13.20
N SER A 100 -22.35 -7.93 12.39
CA SER A 100 -22.03 -9.30 12.81
C SER A 100 -20.58 -9.48 13.29
N ALA A 101 -19.68 -8.57 12.94
CA ALA A 101 -18.28 -8.62 13.35
C ALA A 101 -18.00 -7.86 14.67
N PHE A 102 -18.95 -7.09 15.21
CA PHE A 102 -18.72 -6.28 16.42
C PHE A 102 -18.35 -7.09 17.66
N PRO A 103 -18.94 -8.26 17.94
CA PRO A 103 -18.47 -9.06 19.08
C PRO A 103 -16.99 -9.41 18.95
N THR A 104 -16.56 -9.89 17.80
CA THR A 104 -15.14 -10.22 17.55
C THR A 104 -14.25 -8.98 17.59
N ALA A 105 -14.73 -7.83 17.09
CA ALA A 105 -13.98 -6.57 17.17
C ALA A 105 -13.73 -6.14 18.63
N VAL A 106 -14.76 -6.21 19.48
CA VAL A 106 -14.68 -5.87 20.89
C VAL A 106 -13.72 -6.82 21.62
N GLU A 107 -13.88 -8.14 21.46
CA GLU A 107 -13.01 -9.16 22.08
C GLU A 107 -11.53 -8.97 21.74
N ASN A 108 -11.23 -8.51 20.52
CA ASN A 108 -9.87 -8.35 20.03
C ASN A 108 -9.36 -6.89 20.11
N GLY A 109 -10.08 -6.00 20.78
CA GLY A 109 -9.67 -4.59 20.94
C GLY A 109 -9.47 -3.86 19.61
N ILE A 110 -10.31 -4.17 18.60
CA ILE A 110 -10.31 -3.54 17.27
C ILE A 110 -11.34 -2.41 17.27
N ARG A 111 -10.93 -1.22 16.82
CA ARG A 111 -11.80 -0.04 16.74
C ARG A 111 -12.51 -0.01 15.40
N PRO A 112 -13.85 -0.05 15.35
CA PRO A 112 -14.60 0.26 14.14
C PRO A 112 -14.67 1.77 13.90
N SER A 113 -14.85 2.17 12.64
CA SER A 113 -15.31 3.51 12.26
C SER A 113 -16.83 3.53 12.33
N ILE A 114 -17.40 4.49 13.07
CA ILE A 114 -18.84 4.63 13.25
C ILE A 114 -19.36 5.88 12.54
N PHE A 115 -20.39 5.72 11.72
CA PHE A 115 -21.06 6.79 10.98
C PHE A 115 -22.56 6.57 10.79
N HIS A 116 -23.15 5.60 11.53
CA HIS A 116 -24.59 5.38 11.66
C HIS A 116 -24.95 5.10 13.11
N TYR A 117 -26.12 5.59 13.54
CA TYR A 117 -26.60 5.39 14.91
C TYR A 117 -26.88 3.91 15.22
N ASP A 118 -27.49 3.19 14.27
CA ASP A 118 -27.86 1.79 14.46
C ASP A 118 -26.61 0.87 14.58
N ASP A 119 -25.55 1.18 13.86
CA ASP A 119 -24.26 0.47 13.99
C ASP A 119 -23.67 0.72 15.39
N ALA A 120 -23.73 1.97 15.89
CA ALA A 120 -23.26 2.30 17.24
C ALA A 120 -24.09 1.58 18.31
N LEU A 121 -25.41 1.50 18.13
CA LEU A 121 -26.29 0.77 19.04
C LEU A 121 -25.93 -0.72 19.09
N ALA A 122 -25.72 -1.33 17.93
CA ALA A 122 -25.29 -2.73 17.83
C ALA A 122 -23.90 -2.97 18.47
N LEU A 123 -22.95 -2.03 18.28
CA LEU A 123 -21.65 -2.10 18.93
C LEU A 123 -21.77 -2.00 20.47
N SER A 124 -22.62 -1.09 20.96
CA SER A 124 -22.92 -0.96 22.39
C SER A 124 -23.50 -2.25 22.97
N GLN A 125 -24.46 -2.86 22.27
CA GLN A 125 -25.05 -4.15 22.68
C GLN A 125 -24.02 -5.28 22.74
N ALA A 126 -23.15 -5.36 21.75
CA ALA A 126 -22.06 -6.34 21.72
C ALA A 126 -21.08 -6.13 22.90
N ALA A 127 -20.70 -4.87 23.17
CA ALA A 127 -19.82 -4.52 24.26
C ALA A 127 -20.46 -4.84 25.65
N GLN A 128 -21.75 -4.55 25.82
CA GLN A 128 -22.49 -4.90 27.04
C GLN A 128 -22.55 -6.41 27.26
N ALA A 129 -22.87 -7.17 26.21
CA ALA A 129 -22.96 -8.64 26.29
C ALA A 129 -21.63 -9.28 26.72
N LEU A 130 -20.49 -8.66 26.36
CA LEU A 130 -19.15 -9.10 26.72
C LEU A 130 -18.65 -8.50 28.03
N GLY A 131 -19.37 -7.54 28.63
CA GLY A 131 -18.91 -6.80 29.81
C GLY A 131 -17.64 -5.97 29.56
N MET A 132 -17.43 -5.52 28.33
CA MET A 132 -16.25 -4.78 27.88
C MET A 132 -16.61 -3.36 27.45
N GLU A 133 -15.61 -2.49 27.35
CA GLU A 133 -15.72 -1.18 26.71
C GLU A 133 -15.28 -1.30 25.23
N ALA A 134 -16.03 -0.70 24.33
CA ALA A 134 -15.71 -0.66 22.91
C ALA A 134 -15.27 0.75 22.48
N PRO A 135 -13.96 1.01 22.34
CA PRO A 135 -13.48 2.24 21.73
C PRO A 135 -13.78 2.22 20.22
N PHE A 136 -14.15 3.39 19.69
CA PHE A 136 -14.43 3.58 18.28
C PHE A 136 -14.06 4.99 17.83
N HIS A 137 -13.94 5.19 16.50
CA HIS A 137 -13.73 6.53 15.92
C HIS A 137 -14.95 6.94 15.10
N PHE A 138 -15.39 8.19 15.28
CA PHE A 138 -16.35 8.79 14.37
C PHE A 138 -15.71 9.08 13.02
N ALA A 139 -16.33 8.64 11.92
CA ALA A 139 -15.97 9.05 10.58
C ALA A 139 -16.84 10.25 10.16
N LEU A 140 -16.21 11.31 9.69
CA LEU A 140 -16.85 12.53 9.22
C LEU A 140 -16.60 12.71 7.72
N ASP A 141 -17.63 12.93 6.95
CA ASP A 141 -17.54 13.32 5.54
C ASP A 141 -17.52 14.85 5.43
N THR A 142 -16.37 15.36 5.06
CA THR A 142 -16.16 16.79 4.78
C THR A 142 -16.00 17.10 3.29
N GLY A 143 -16.24 16.09 2.42
CA GLY A 143 -16.16 16.30 0.97
C GLY A 143 -15.50 15.18 0.17
N MET A 144 -15.16 14.03 0.81
CA MET A 144 -14.75 12.81 0.08
C MET A 144 -15.97 12.07 -0.48
N SER A 145 -17.15 12.22 0.16
CA SER A 145 -18.44 11.64 -0.24
C SER A 145 -18.43 10.12 -0.36
N ARG A 146 -17.69 9.45 0.53
CA ARG A 146 -17.54 7.99 0.51
C ARG A 146 -18.21 7.33 1.71
N ILE A 147 -17.88 7.73 2.93
CA ILE A 147 -18.46 7.31 4.20
C ILE A 147 -18.35 8.47 5.20
N GLY A 148 -19.15 8.46 6.24
CA GLY A 148 -19.05 9.42 7.34
C GLY A 148 -20.35 10.20 7.57
N PHE A 149 -20.51 10.74 8.77
CA PHE A 149 -21.54 11.72 9.08
C PHE A 149 -21.32 12.99 8.27
N GLN A 150 -22.39 13.62 7.81
CA GLN A 150 -22.30 14.94 7.22
C GLN A 150 -21.99 15.99 8.29
N ALA A 151 -21.22 17.02 7.97
CA ALA A 151 -20.81 18.06 8.92
C ALA A 151 -21.98 19.02 9.24
N THR A 152 -23.02 18.53 9.91
CA THR A 152 -24.24 19.26 10.26
C THR A 152 -24.55 19.19 11.74
N ALA A 153 -25.36 20.17 12.24
CA ALA A 153 -25.82 20.16 13.63
C ALA A 153 -26.62 18.89 13.97
N ALA A 154 -27.46 18.42 13.05
CA ALA A 154 -28.23 17.19 13.25
C ALA A 154 -27.34 15.94 13.40
N ALA A 155 -26.25 15.86 12.62
CA ALA A 155 -25.27 14.78 12.78
C ALA A 155 -24.50 14.89 14.10
N ALA A 156 -24.17 16.12 14.55
CA ALA A 156 -23.56 16.33 15.85
C ALA A 156 -24.49 15.92 17.01
N ASP A 157 -25.82 16.13 16.89
CA ASP A 157 -26.82 15.62 17.84
C ASP A 157 -26.86 14.08 17.87
N GLN A 158 -26.74 13.43 16.69
CA GLN A 158 -26.64 11.97 16.61
C GLN A 158 -25.36 11.47 17.26
N CYS A 159 -24.20 12.08 17.00
CA CYS A 159 -22.93 11.72 17.62
C CYS A 159 -22.97 11.88 19.15
N ALA A 160 -23.66 12.91 19.68
CA ALA A 160 -23.84 13.06 21.11
C ALA A 160 -24.70 11.93 21.72
N ARG A 161 -25.75 11.50 21.03
CA ARG A 161 -26.55 10.34 21.44
C ARG A 161 -25.74 9.04 21.39
N ILE A 162 -24.88 8.87 20.39
CA ILE A 162 -23.98 7.71 20.26
C ILE A 162 -22.96 7.71 21.41
N ALA A 163 -22.33 8.85 21.70
CA ALA A 163 -21.34 8.96 22.77
C ALA A 163 -21.92 8.69 24.19
N ALA A 164 -23.25 8.81 24.33
CA ALA A 164 -23.99 8.49 25.57
C ALA A 164 -24.42 7.02 25.66
N LEU A 165 -24.24 6.20 24.62
CA LEU A 165 -24.55 4.77 24.66
C LEU A 165 -23.63 4.05 25.67
N PRO A 166 -24.16 3.09 26.44
CA PRO A 166 -23.38 2.37 27.43
C PRO A 166 -22.27 1.53 26.78
N ASN A 167 -21.17 1.38 27.50
CA ASN A 167 -19.99 0.61 27.07
C ASN A 167 -19.33 1.09 25.76
N LEU A 168 -19.66 2.28 25.26
CA LEU A 168 -18.96 2.91 24.15
C LEU A 168 -17.98 3.99 24.61
N LYS A 169 -16.86 4.08 23.91
CA LYS A 169 -15.88 5.14 24.11
C LYS A 169 -15.58 5.83 22.79
N ALA A 170 -16.04 7.05 22.61
CA ALA A 170 -15.69 7.88 21.47
C ALA A 170 -14.21 8.29 21.58
N GLU A 171 -13.32 7.46 21.04
CA GLU A 171 -11.86 7.62 21.16
C GLU A 171 -11.33 8.60 20.11
N GLY A 172 -11.93 8.69 18.92
CA GLY A 172 -11.44 9.54 17.87
C GLY A 172 -12.49 10.11 16.93
N LEU A 173 -12.07 11.13 16.17
CA LEU A 173 -12.81 11.74 15.07
C LEU A 173 -11.85 11.90 13.87
N PHE A 174 -12.28 11.47 12.69
CA PHE A 174 -11.47 11.63 11.49
C PHE A 174 -12.27 12.01 10.25
N THR A 175 -11.59 12.62 9.30
CA THR A 175 -12.05 12.79 7.93
C THR A 175 -10.99 12.30 6.95
N HIS A 176 -11.29 12.33 5.66
CA HIS A 176 -10.34 11.98 4.60
C HIS A 176 -10.34 13.05 3.50
N PHE A 177 -9.15 13.58 3.22
CA PHE A 177 -8.98 14.55 2.14
C PHE A 177 -9.15 13.89 0.78
N ALA A 178 -9.89 14.57 -0.08
CA ALA A 178 -10.12 14.13 -1.46
C ALA A 178 -9.05 14.63 -2.44
N THR A 179 -8.45 15.80 -2.17
CA THR A 179 -7.55 16.49 -3.09
C THR A 179 -6.32 17.09 -2.39
N ALA A 180 -5.87 16.47 -1.28
CA ALA A 180 -4.66 16.96 -0.59
C ALA A 180 -3.37 16.70 -1.38
N ASP A 181 -3.44 15.88 -2.41
CA ASP A 181 -2.38 15.50 -3.36
C ASP A 181 -2.39 16.33 -4.66
N SER A 182 -3.32 17.28 -4.80
CA SER A 182 -3.39 18.20 -5.94
C SER A 182 -2.61 19.49 -5.68
N ALA A 183 -2.18 20.18 -6.74
CA ALA A 183 -1.55 21.49 -6.65
C ALA A 183 -2.52 22.54 -6.07
N ASP A 184 -3.81 22.46 -6.41
CA ASP A 184 -4.85 23.30 -5.78
C ASP A 184 -5.35 22.65 -4.49
N LEU A 185 -4.92 23.21 -3.38
CA LEU A 185 -5.28 22.77 -2.02
C LEU A 185 -6.56 23.42 -1.47
N SER A 186 -7.28 24.22 -2.25
CA SER A 186 -8.44 24.98 -1.77
C SER A 186 -9.53 24.09 -1.19
N ARG A 187 -9.85 22.97 -1.85
CA ARG A 187 -10.84 21.97 -1.37
C ARG A 187 -10.37 21.27 -0.08
N ALA A 188 -9.10 20.91 0.00
CA ALA A 188 -8.56 20.27 1.20
C ALA A 188 -8.63 21.22 2.41
N ARG A 189 -8.35 22.51 2.22
CA ARG A 189 -8.53 23.53 3.26
C ARG A 189 -9.98 23.67 3.71
N GLN A 190 -10.93 23.72 2.76
CA GLN A 190 -12.37 23.72 3.09
C GLN A 190 -12.80 22.47 3.87
N GLN A 191 -12.27 21.31 3.51
CA GLN A 191 -12.53 20.07 4.26
C GLN A 191 -12.02 20.16 5.72
N ALA A 192 -10.82 20.74 5.92
CA ALA A 192 -10.28 20.95 7.25
C ALA A 192 -11.13 21.95 8.07
N GLU A 193 -11.57 23.04 7.46
CA GLU A 193 -12.47 24.02 8.12
C GLU A 193 -13.76 23.36 8.57
N LEU A 194 -14.41 22.59 7.70
CA LEU A 194 -15.63 21.84 8.04
C LEU A 194 -15.40 20.83 9.17
N PHE A 195 -14.24 20.18 9.17
CA PHE A 195 -13.86 19.26 10.25
C PHE A 195 -13.79 19.95 11.60
N TYR A 196 -13.12 21.11 11.69
CA TYR A 196 -13.00 21.84 12.95
C TYR A 196 -14.33 22.47 13.39
N GLN A 197 -15.15 22.95 12.45
CA GLN A 197 -16.50 23.41 12.77
C GLN A 197 -17.34 22.28 13.39
N PHE A 198 -17.22 21.06 12.86
CA PHE A 198 -17.93 19.92 13.39
C PHE A 198 -17.40 19.49 14.78
N ASP A 199 -16.08 19.50 14.99
CA ASP A 199 -15.46 19.25 16.30
C ASP A 199 -15.99 20.25 17.35
N ASP A 200 -16.12 21.54 16.99
CA ASP A 200 -16.73 22.56 17.84
C ASP A 200 -18.22 22.29 18.13
N MET A 201 -18.97 21.77 17.15
CA MET A 201 -20.36 21.35 17.38
C MET A 201 -20.45 20.19 18.38
N LEU A 202 -19.53 19.23 18.32
CA LEU A 202 -19.45 18.11 19.27
C LEU A 202 -19.10 18.62 20.68
N ARG A 203 -18.12 19.50 20.82
CA ARG A 203 -17.71 20.09 22.12
C ARG A 203 -18.84 20.85 22.79
N LYS A 204 -19.63 21.62 22.00
CA LYS A 204 -20.85 22.31 22.49
C LYS A 204 -21.92 21.36 23.01
N ARG A 205 -21.84 20.06 22.67
CA ARG A 205 -22.72 18.97 23.13
C ARG A 205 -22.07 18.10 24.21
N ASN A 206 -20.98 18.56 24.80
CA ASN A 206 -20.18 17.84 25.79
C ASN A 206 -19.58 16.51 25.25
N VAL A 207 -19.42 16.37 23.93
CA VAL A 207 -18.70 15.24 23.34
C VAL A 207 -17.26 15.68 23.11
N GLN A 208 -16.34 15.03 23.82
CA GLN A 208 -14.91 15.24 23.65
C GLN A 208 -14.30 13.98 23.04
N VAL A 209 -13.62 14.15 21.91
CA VAL A 209 -12.85 13.09 21.26
C VAL A 209 -11.37 13.40 21.41
N PRO A 210 -10.59 12.56 22.11
CA PRO A 210 -9.20 12.87 22.42
C PRO A 210 -8.27 12.76 21.21
N ILE A 211 -8.66 12.04 20.13
CA ILE A 211 -7.80 11.81 18.97
C ILE A 211 -8.48 12.34 17.69
N ARG A 212 -8.00 13.47 17.19
CA ARG A 212 -8.42 14.00 15.88
C ARG A 212 -7.36 13.67 14.84
N HIS A 213 -7.77 13.14 13.69
CA HIS A 213 -6.83 12.82 12.61
C HIS A 213 -7.40 13.09 11.22
N LEU A 214 -6.82 14.08 10.54
CA LEU A 214 -7.22 14.53 9.21
C LEU A 214 -6.21 14.08 8.15
N ASP A 215 -4.91 14.34 8.41
CA ASP A 215 -3.86 14.24 7.44
C ASP A 215 -3.62 12.78 7.02
N ASN A 216 -3.82 12.51 5.73
CA ASN A 216 -3.32 11.34 5.02
C ASN A 216 -1.88 11.62 4.53
N SER A 217 -1.30 10.75 3.73
CA SER A 217 0.06 10.92 3.19
C SER A 217 0.28 12.29 2.53
N ALA A 218 -0.65 12.75 1.70
CA ALA A 218 -0.57 14.05 1.05
C ALA A 218 -0.77 15.20 2.05
N GLY A 219 -1.69 15.04 2.99
CA GLY A 219 -1.88 16.00 4.08
C GLY A 219 -0.61 16.20 4.91
N ILE A 220 0.10 15.11 5.24
CA ILE A 220 1.39 15.15 5.93
C ILE A 220 2.44 15.96 5.16
N MET A 221 2.43 15.87 3.82
CA MET A 221 3.39 16.58 2.99
C MET A 221 3.05 18.07 2.85
N ASN A 222 1.77 18.40 2.63
CA ASN A 222 1.32 19.70 2.20
C ASN A 222 0.76 20.59 3.31
N PHE A 223 0.43 20.02 4.49
CA PHE A 223 -0.20 20.74 5.59
C PHE A 223 0.50 20.53 6.91
N ARG A 224 0.09 21.32 7.89
CA ARG A 224 0.38 21.12 9.31
C ARG A 224 -0.88 21.48 10.10
N HIS A 225 -1.83 20.52 10.12
CA HIS A 225 -3.07 20.74 10.83
C HIS A 225 -2.93 20.48 12.34
N PRO A 226 -3.62 21.22 13.20
CA PRO A 226 -3.70 20.93 14.61
C PRO A 226 -4.53 19.64 14.82
N CYS A 227 -3.84 18.52 15.03
CA CYS A 227 -4.43 17.22 15.27
C CYS A 227 -3.54 16.42 16.23
N GLU A 228 -4.06 15.33 16.78
CA GLU A 228 -3.33 14.49 17.72
C GLU A 228 -2.65 13.30 17.07
N MET A 229 -2.98 13.00 15.81
CA MET A 229 -2.40 11.87 15.07
C MET A 229 -2.46 12.11 13.56
N VAL A 230 -1.47 11.62 12.85
CA VAL A 230 -1.45 11.60 11.36
C VAL A 230 -1.52 10.17 10.83
N ARG A 231 -1.92 10.01 9.55
CA ARG A 231 -2.07 8.70 8.90
C ARG A 231 -1.07 8.53 7.77
N SER A 232 0.04 7.85 8.05
CA SER A 232 1.06 7.55 7.05
C SER A 232 0.68 6.30 6.24
N GLY A 233 0.38 6.49 4.96
CA GLY A 233 0.06 5.43 4.00
C GLY A 233 1.20 5.24 3.00
N ILE A 234 0.98 5.64 1.74
CA ILE A 234 1.89 5.39 0.62
C ILE A 234 3.32 5.92 0.85
N ILE A 235 3.48 7.03 1.58
CA ILE A 235 4.79 7.60 1.90
C ILE A 235 5.63 6.70 2.82
N THR A 236 5.01 5.84 3.61
CA THR A 236 5.70 4.81 4.40
C THR A 236 6.47 3.84 3.48
N TYR A 237 5.94 3.60 2.30
CA TYR A 237 6.52 2.67 1.31
C TYR A 237 7.46 3.37 0.31
N GLY A 238 7.71 4.66 0.52
CA GLY A 238 8.65 5.43 -0.30
C GLY A 238 8.10 5.91 -1.63
N LEU A 239 6.77 6.02 -1.75
CA LEU A 239 6.09 6.49 -2.95
C LEU A 239 5.35 7.80 -2.66
N TYR A 240 5.39 8.74 -3.61
CA TYR A 240 4.71 10.00 -3.50
C TYR A 240 3.21 9.86 -3.81
N PRO A 241 2.32 10.62 -3.12
CA PRO A 241 0.88 10.53 -3.32
C PRO A 241 0.41 10.87 -4.74
N SER A 242 1.09 11.79 -5.42
CA SER A 242 0.86 12.17 -6.81
C SER A 242 2.10 12.88 -7.37
N ASP A 243 2.10 13.17 -8.66
CA ASP A 243 3.15 13.96 -9.33
C ASP A 243 3.05 15.46 -9.01
N GLU A 244 1.95 15.91 -8.37
CA GLU A 244 1.72 17.32 -8.02
C GLU A 244 2.23 17.68 -6.61
N VAL A 245 2.64 16.70 -5.79
CA VAL A 245 3.22 16.97 -4.48
C VAL A 245 4.71 17.32 -4.61
N ASP A 246 5.18 18.24 -3.77
CA ASP A 246 6.59 18.61 -3.74
C ASP A 246 7.45 17.50 -3.10
N PRO A 247 8.32 16.81 -3.86
CA PRO A 247 9.16 15.76 -3.31
C PRO A 247 10.21 16.28 -2.33
N GLN A 248 10.52 17.58 -2.32
CA GLN A 248 11.42 18.19 -1.34
C GLN A 248 10.77 18.35 0.03
N ALA A 249 9.44 18.29 0.11
CA ALA A 249 8.72 18.39 1.38
C ALA A 249 9.01 17.20 2.32
N LEU A 250 9.33 16.03 1.76
CA LEU A 250 9.71 14.83 2.49
C LEU A 250 10.54 13.91 1.57
N HIS A 251 11.80 13.66 1.93
CA HIS A 251 12.62 12.69 1.20
C HIS A 251 12.13 11.27 1.45
N LEU A 252 11.87 10.52 0.39
CA LEU A 252 11.36 9.15 0.45
C LEU A 252 12.26 8.19 -0.31
N GLU A 253 12.42 6.99 0.24
CA GLU A 253 13.16 5.89 -0.36
C GLU A 253 12.19 4.77 -0.74
N PRO A 254 12.01 4.45 -2.05
CA PRO A 254 11.16 3.34 -2.46
C PRO A 254 11.60 2.01 -1.87
N ALA A 255 10.67 1.35 -1.19
CA ALA A 255 10.95 0.11 -0.46
C ALA A 255 10.81 -1.15 -1.31
N LEU A 256 10.17 -1.06 -2.49
CA LEU A 256 9.86 -2.22 -3.32
C LEU A 256 10.74 -2.29 -4.56
N SER A 257 11.28 -3.48 -4.82
CA SER A 257 11.79 -3.84 -6.14
C SER A 257 11.25 -5.20 -6.57
N TRP A 258 11.07 -5.38 -7.89
CA TRP A 258 10.53 -6.60 -8.47
C TRP A 258 11.48 -7.15 -9.51
N LYS A 259 11.93 -8.40 -9.31
CA LYS A 259 12.92 -9.07 -10.15
C LYS A 259 12.48 -10.47 -10.56
N CYS A 260 13.02 -10.94 -11.68
CA CYS A 260 12.88 -12.31 -12.14
C CYS A 260 14.14 -12.73 -12.92
N ARG A 261 14.05 -13.79 -13.73
CA ARG A 261 15.12 -14.30 -14.57
C ARG A 261 14.65 -14.58 -15.97
N ILE A 262 15.60 -14.63 -16.90
CA ILE A 262 15.35 -15.15 -18.25
C ILE A 262 15.17 -16.66 -18.19
N THR A 263 14.02 -17.16 -18.63
CA THR A 263 13.76 -18.61 -18.68
C THR A 263 14.11 -19.26 -20.02
N HIS A 264 14.10 -18.47 -21.09
CA HIS A 264 14.39 -18.98 -22.42
C HIS A 264 14.94 -17.88 -23.34
N LEU A 265 15.92 -18.24 -24.20
CA LEU A 265 16.45 -17.39 -25.26
C LEU A 265 16.31 -18.08 -26.60
N LYS A 266 15.95 -17.33 -27.63
CA LYS A 266 15.87 -17.83 -29.00
C LYS A 266 16.11 -16.70 -30.01
N LEU A 267 16.84 -17.01 -31.09
CA LEU A 267 16.93 -16.14 -32.25
C LEU A 267 15.74 -16.42 -33.17
N LEU A 268 15.02 -15.39 -33.53
CA LEU A 268 13.93 -15.44 -34.52
C LEU A 268 14.33 -14.71 -35.81
N GLU A 269 14.09 -15.33 -36.94
CA GLU A 269 14.27 -14.71 -38.24
C GLU A 269 13.21 -13.62 -38.50
N PRO A 270 13.43 -12.70 -39.46
CA PRO A 270 12.41 -11.74 -39.87
C PRO A 270 11.11 -12.41 -40.30
N GLY A 271 9.97 -11.73 -40.05
CA GLY A 271 8.64 -12.24 -40.41
C GLY A 271 8.02 -13.19 -39.36
N ARG A 272 8.64 -13.37 -38.20
CA ARG A 272 8.10 -14.20 -37.10
C ARG A 272 7.18 -13.40 -36.21
N ALA A 273 5.95 -13.89 -36.05
CA ALA A 273 4.99 -13.31 -35.14
C ALA A 273 5.28 -13.69 -33.70
N ILE A 274 5.06 -12.75 -32.75
CA ILE A 274 5.30 -12.94 -31.32
C ILE A 274 4.01 -12.70 -30.53
N SER A 275 3.71 -13.62 -29.61
CA SER A 275 2.62 -13.57 -28.63
C SER A 275 1.21 -13.63 -29.24
N TYR A 276 0.20 -13.59 -28.38
CA TYR A 276 -1.21 -13.65 -28.76
C TYR A 276 -1.64 -12.55 -29.71
N GLY A 277 -2.35 -12.95 -30.77
CA GLY A 277 -2.86 -12.04 -31.77
C GLY A 277 -1.81 -11.50 -32.74
N ALA A 278 -0.57 -12.05 -32.69
CA ALA A 278 0.52 -11.68 -33.61
C ALA A 278 0.70 -10.16 -33.75
N THR A 279 0.56 -9.43 -32.63
CA THR A 279 0.59 -7.95 -32.63
C THR A 279 1.99 -7.36 -32.86
N PHE A 280 3.01 -8.20 -32.79
CA PHE A 280 4.39 -7.87 -33.16
C PHE A 280 4.92 -8.92 -34.12
N VAL A 281 5.61 -8.45 -35.18
CA VAL A 281 6.30 -9.30 -36.15
C VAL A 281 7.73 -8.81 -36.29
N THR A 282 8.69 -9.72 -36.21
CA THR A 282 10.10 -9.39 -36.32
C THR A 282 10.41 -8.83 -37.74
N THR A 283 11.16 -7.73 -37.81
CA THR A 283 11.61 -7.10 -39.08
C THR A 283 13.09 -7.35 -39.37
N ARG A 284 13.83 -7.86 -38.36
CA ARG A 284 15.25 -8.24 -38.44
C ARG A 284 15.46 -9.55 -37.68
N PRO A 285 16.60 -10.22 -37.80
CA PRO A 285 16.98 -11.26 -36.84
C PRO A 285 16.93 -10.70 -35.45
N THR A 286 16.08 -11.29 -34.55
CA THR A 286 15.75 -10.76 -33.25
C THR A 286 16.01 -11.81 -32.17
N MET A 287 16.90 -11.49 -31.23
CA MET A 287 17.12 -12.32 -30.04
C MET A 287 16.01 -12.02 -29.02
N VAL A 288 15.17 -13.01 -28.78
CA VAL A 288 14.01 -12.89 -27.89
C VAL A 288 14.25 -13.62 -26.59
N ALA A 289 14.12 -12.91 -25.48
CA ALA A 289 14.09 -13.49 -24.14
C ALA A 289 12.64 -13.71 -23.68
N THR A 290 12.38 -14.86 -23.07
CA THR A 290 11.12 -15.14 -22.36
C THR A 290 11.32 -14.89 -20.88
N ILE A 291 10.41 -14.09 -20.29
CA ILE A 291 10.38 -13.67 -18.91
C ILE A 291 9.19 -14.35 -18.23
N PRO A 292 9.36 -15.03 -17.07
CA PRO A 292 8.32 -15.80 -16.39
C PRO A 292 7.42 -14.92 -15.51
N VAL A 293 6.91 -13.84 -16.07
CA VAL A 293 6.02 -12.88 -15.42
C VAL A 293 4.93 -12.46 -16.39
N GLY A 294 3.70 -12.42 -15.91
CA GLY A 294 2.56 -12.00 -16.69
C GLY A 294 1.47 -11.31 -15.84
N TYR A 295 0.28 -11.17 -16.43
CA TYR A 295 -0.77 -10.40 -15.76
C TYR A 295 -1.36 -11.11 -14.53
N ALA A 296 -1.20 -12.44 -14.39
CA ALA A 296 -1.59 -13.14 -13.17
C ALA A 296 -0.66 -12.88 -11.98
N ASP A 297 0.55 -12.37 -12.26
CA ASP A 297 1.49 -11.90 -11.23
C ASP A 297 1.23 -10.45 -10.82
N GLY A 298 0.40 -9.73 -11.59
CA GLY A 298 0.14 -8.30 -11.41
C GLY A 298 0.84 -7.40 -12.44
N TYR A 299 1.61 -7.98 -13.37
CA TYR A 299 2.25 -7.22 -14.45
C TYR A 299 1.23 -6.90 -15.56
N ARG A 300 0.76 -5.67 -15.59
CA ARG A 300 -0.42 -5.26 -16.37
C ARG A 300 -0.33 -5.60 -17.86
N ARG A 301 -1.41 -6.17 -18.43
CA ARG A 301 -1.50 -6.48 -19.87
C ARG A 301 -1.49 -5.24 -20.76
N SER A 302 -1.88 -4.07 -20.23
CA SER A 302 -1.80 -2.78 -20.91
C SER A 302 -0.38 -2.32 -21.24
N LEU A 303 0.65 -2.90 -20.59
CA LEU A 303 2.08 -2.65 -20.89
C LEU A 303 2.54 -3.33 -22.20
N SER A 304 1.71 -4.14 -22.83
CA SER A 304 2.03 -4.86 -24.07
C SER A 304 2.51 -3.91 -25.18
N GLY A 305 3.76 -4.06 -25.61
CA GLY A 305 4.38 -3.24 -26.69
C GLY A 305 4.59 -1.76 -26.32
N LYS A 306 4.34 -1.36 -25.06
CA LYS A 306 4.45 0.05 -24.62
C LYS A 306 5.59 0.27 -23.63
N PHE A 307 6.14 -0.77 -23.03
CA PHE A 307 7.11 -0.66 -21.95
C PHE A 307 8.28 -1.61 -22.13
N HIS A 308 9.20 -1.58 -21.19
CA HIS A 308 10.43 -2.38 -21.19
C HIS A 308 10.73 -2.93 -19.80
N VAL A 309 11.65 -3.88 -19.73
CA VAL A 309 12.32 -4.34 -18.50
C VAL A 309 13.80 -4.00 -18.60
N LEU A 310 14.56 -4.11 -17.50
CA LEU A 310 16.01 -3.91 -17.53
C LEU A 310 16.75 -5.26 -17.45
N ILE A 311 17.71 -5.43 -18.36
CA ILE A 311 18.64 -6.56 -18.39
C ILE A 311 20.05 -5.99 -18.58
N HIS A 312 20.99 -6.35 -17.72
CA HIS A 312 22.36 -5.81 -17.72
C HIS A 312 22.41 -4.26 -17.73
N GLY A 313 21.46 -3.61 -17.02
CA GLY A 313 21.37 -2.14 -16.97
C GLY A 313 20.82 -1.50 -18.25
N LYS A 314 20.29 -2.28 -19.21
CA LYS A 314 19.78 -1.79 -20.49
C LYS A 314 18.29 -2.10 -20.65
N PRO A 315 17.50 -1.20 -21.28
CA PRO A 315 16.10 -1.46 -21.57
C PRO A 315 15.94 -2.56 -22.62
N ALA A 316 15.09 -3.55 -22.30
CA ALA A 316 14.65 -4.61 -23.19
C ALA A 316 13.14 -4.45 -23.46
N PRO A 317 12.71 -3.95 -24.65
CA PRO A 317 11.32 -3.69 -24.97
C PRO A 317 10.46 -4.95 -24.97
N ILE A 318 9.20 -4.81 -24.48
CA ILE A 318 8.22 -5.91 -24.52
C ILE A 318 7.74 -6.14 -25.95
N LEU A 319 7.83 -7.38 -26.41
CA LEU A 319 7.42 -7.80 -27.75
C LEU A 319 6.05 -8.48 -27.72
N GLY A 320 5.09 -7.88 -28.42
CA GLY A 320 3.73 -8.40 -28.46
C GLY A 320 2.98 -8.27 -27.14
N ARG A 321 2.02 -9.15 -26.90
CA ARG A 321 1.15 -9.08 -25.71
C ARG A 321 1.77 -9.75 -24.50
N VAL A 322 1.65 -9.12 -23.32
CA VAL A 322 1.89 -9.77 -22.04
C VAL A 322 0.85 -10.89 -21.87
N CYS A 323 1.32 -12.12 -21.60
CA CYS A 323 0.49 -13.29 -21.38
C CYS A 323 0.12 -13.45 -19.89
N MET A 324 -0.56 -14.53 -19.53
CA MET A 324 -0.96 -14.79 -18.15
C MET A 324 0.24 -14.92 -17.21
N ASP A 325 1.24 -15.72 -17.63
CA ASP A 325 2.35 -16.14 -16.78
C ASP A 325 3.72 -15.78 -17.38
N GLN A 326 3.77 -15.23 -18.57
CA GLN A 326 5.01 -14.95 -19.31
C GLN A 326 4.87 -13.74 -20.22
N MET A 327 6.01 -13.15 -20.58
CA MET A 327 6.12 -12.14 -21.63
C MET A 327 7.44 -12.33 -22.40
N MET A 328 7.53 -11.75 -23.59
CA MET A 328 8.72 -11.76 -24.44
C MET A 328 9.30 -10.35 -24.54
N VAL A 329 10.62 -10.26 -24.52
CA VAL A 329 11.35 -8.98 -24.66
C VAL A 329 12.46 -9.11 -25.69
N ASP A 330 12.78 -7.99 -26.36
CA ASP A 330 13.90 -7.89 -27.29
C ASP A 330 15.21 -7.68 -26.54
N VAL A 331 16.15 -8.59 -26.72
CA VAL A 331 17.50 -8.49 -26.16
C VAL A 331 18.60 -8.47 -27.23
N THR A 332 18.22 -8.23 -28.49
CA THR A 332 19.13 -8.26 -29.65
C THR A 332 20.35 -7.36 -29.46
N ASP A 333 20.13 -6.16 -28.92
CA ASP A 333 21.15 -5.14 -28.77
C ASP A 333 21.77 -5.11 -27.35
N ILE A 334 21.51 -6.17 -26.57
CA ILE A 334 22.11 -6.34 -25.22
C ILE A 334 23.15 -7.46 -25.27
N PRO A 335 24.47 -7.15 -25.22
CA PRO A 335 25.49 -8.16 -25.38
C PRO A 335 25.58 -9.11 -24.20
N GLY A 336 25.85 -10.39 -24.49
CA GLY A 336 26.18 -11.39 -23.50
C GLY A 336 25.00 -11.89 -22.66
N VAL A 337 23.78 -11.66 -23.10
CA VAL A 337 22.57 -12.17 -22.40
C VAL A 337 22.52 -13.69 -22.46
N GLN A 338 22.21 -14.32 -21.33
CA GLN A 338 22.13 -15.76 -21.15
C GLN A 338 20.82 -16.15 -20.42
N PRO A 339 20.37 -17.42 -20.52
CA PRO A 339 19.37 -17.95 -19.61
C PRO A 339 19.79 -17.77 -18.15
N GLU A 340 18.85 -17.58 -17.24
CA GLU A 340 19.02 -17.30 -15.82
C GLU A 340 19.59 -15.89 -15.50
N ASP A 341 19.90 -15.05 -16.50
CA ASP A 341 20.28 -13.67 -16.23
C ASP A 341 19.16 -12.91 -15.50
N PRO A 342 19.52 -12.04 -14.56
CA PRO A 342 18.56 -11.26 -13.79
C PRO A 342 17.85 -10.22 -14.65
N VAL A 343 16.55 -10.09 -14.44
CA VAL A 343 15.66 -9.12 -15.08
C VAL A 343 15.03 -8.24 -14.00
N THR A 344 15.13 -6.93 -14.15
CA THR A 344 14.49 -5.97 -13.26
C THR A 344 13.22 -5.43 -13.91
N LEU A 345 12.10 -5.66 -13.23
CA LEU A 345 10.76 -5.19 -13.61
C LEU A 345 10.45 -3.84 -12.96
N VAL A 346 10.84 -3.70 -11.70
CA VAL A 346 10.80 -2.45 -10.90
C VAL A 346 12.07 -2.40 -10.05
N GLY A 347 12.70 -1.24 -9.96
CA GLY A 347 13.92 -1.03 -9.19
C GLY A 347 15.13 -0.77 -10.07
N THR A 348 16.32 -0.95 -9.54
CA THR A 348 17.61 -0.58 -10.17
C THR A 348 18.32 -1.80 -10.75
N SER A 349 18.92 -1.61 -11.93
CA SER A 349 19.85 -2.54 -12.58
C SER A 349 21.02 -1.74 -13.17
N GLY A 350 22.21 -1.88 -12.59
CA GLY A 350 23.36 -1.01 -12.90
C GLY A 350 23.01 0.46 -12.60
N ASP A 351 23.22 1.34 -13.60
CA ASP A 351 22.89 2.76 -13.49
C ASP A 351 21.45 3.09 -13.94
N ALA A 352 20.73 2.11 -14.50
CA ALA A 352 19.36 2.28 -14.95
C ALA A 352 18.35 1.91 -13.86
N ARG A 353 17.16 2.53 -13.91
CA ARG A 353 16.08 2.31 -12.96
C ARG A 353 14.72 2.32 -13.67
N ILE A 354 13.79 1.50 -13.19
CA ILE A 354 12.35 1.59 -13.46
C ILE A 354 11.66 1.90 -12.14
N THR A 355 10.92 3.01 -12.07
CA THR A 355 10.15 3.37 -10.89
C THR A 355 8.74 2.78 -10.95
N VAL A 356 8.06 2.74 -9.79
CA VAL A 356 6.65 2.32 -9.71
C VAL A 356 5.76 3.32 -10.47
N GLU A 357 6.09 4.60 -10.41
CA GLU A 357 5.35 5.67 -11.09
C GLU A 357 5.43 5.51 -12.62
N GLU A 358 6.64 5.29 -13.17
CA GLU A 358 6.86 5.10 -14.61
C GLU A 358 6.08 3.90 -15.16
N ILE A 359 6.18 2.74 -14.51
CA ILE A 359 5.48 1.54 -14.97
C ILE A 359 3.96 1.66 -14.77
N ALA A 360 3.50 2.31 -13.70
CA ALA A 360 2.08 2.54 -13.46
C ALA A 360 1.49 3.48 -14.51
N ALA A 361 2.15 4.60 -14.81
CA ALA A 361 1.73 5.53 -15.86
C ALA A 361 1.67 4.86 -17.23
N ALA A 362 2.68 4.06 -17.60
CA ALA A 362 2.69 3.30 -18.86
C ALA A 362 1.57 2.25 -18.92
N ALA A 363 1.08 1.81 -17.77
CA ALA A 363 -0.04 0.85 -17.64
C ALA A 363 -1.42 1.52 -17.63
N ASP A 364 -1.52 2.84 -17.84
CA ASP A 364 -2.74 3.65 -17.69
C ASP A 364 -3.33 3.52 -16.26
N SER A 365 -2.45 3.57 -15.23
CA SER A 365 -2.75 3.35 -13.81
C SER A 365 -1.95 4.36 -12.95
N PHE A 366 -1.91 4.16 -11.65
CA PHE A 366 -1.12 4.96 -10.72
C PHE A 366 -0.44 4.07 -9.67
N ASN A 367 0.54 4.61 -8.96
CA ASN A 367 1.44 3.84 -8.11
C ASN A 367 0.73 3.01 -7.03
N TYR A 368 -0.33 3.53 -6.38
CA TYR A 368 -1.12 2.79 -5.38
C TYR A 368 -1.75 1.52 -5.98
N GLU A 369 -2.39 1.64 -7.15
CA GLU A 369 -3.04 0.51 -7.81
C GLU A 369 -2.02 -0.52 -8.27
N PHE A 370 -0.87 -0.05 -8.78
CA PHE A 370 0.16 -0.93 -9.27
C PHE A 370 0.73 -1.82 -8.16
N VAL A 371 1.18 -1.24 -7.04
CA VAL A 371 1.77 -2.02 -5.94
C VAL A 371 0.76 -2.93 -5.25
N CYS A 372 -0.48 -2.46 -5.05
CA CYS A 372 -1.58 -3.29 -4.52
C CYS A 372 -1.97 -4.43 -5.48
N GLY A 373 -1.72 -4.27 -6.78
CA GLY A 373 -2.04 -5.25 -7.82
C GLY A 373 -1.05 -6.41 -7.94
N ILE A 374 0.11 -6.34 -7.28
CA ILE A 374 1.08 -7.45 -7.30
C ILE A 374 0.48 -8.65 -6.55
N SER A 375 0.27 -9.73 -7.28
CA SER A 375 -0.41 -10.93 -6.79
C SER A 375 0.31 -11.58 -5.60
N ARG A 376 -0.45 -12.20 -4.71
CA ARG A 376 0.08 -13.05 -3.62
C ARG A 376 0.79 -14.32 -4.12
N ARG A 377 0.70 -14.67 -5.39
CA ARG A 377 1.53 -15.75 -5.96
C ARG A 377 3.00 -15.37 -6.14
N VAL A 378 3.31 -14.06 -6.12
CA VAL A 378 4.69 -13.56 -6.14
C VAL A 378 5.23 -13.49 -4.72
N PRO A 379 6.29 -14.22 -4.35
CA PRO A 379 6.88 -14.17 -3.02
C PRO A 379 7.37 -12.79 -2.63
N ARG A 380 7.28 -12.47 -1.33
CA ARG A 380 7.88 -11.27 -0.74
C ARG A 380 9.15 -11.66 0.01
N ILE A 381 10.26 -11.07 -0.37
CA ILE A 381 11.58 -11.27 0.23
C ILE A 381 11.95 -10.01 1.00
N TYR A 382 12.09 -10.12 2.32
CA TYR A 382 12.33 -8.98 3.18
C TYR A 382 13.82 -8.82 3.46
N ILE A 383 14.32 -7.60 3.22
CA ILE A 383 15.73 -7.23 3.39
C ILE A 383 15.86 -6.27 4.56
N ARG A 384 16.85 -6.50 5.41
CA ARG A 384 17.27 -5.59 6.47
C ARG A 384 18.77 -5.61 6.61
N GLY A 385 19.42 -4.44 6.67
CA GLY A 385 20.89 -4.32 6.69
C GLY A 385 21.57 -5.00 5.50
N GLY A 386 20.92 -5.00 4.33
CA GLY A 386 21.40 -5.66 3.13
C GLY A 386 21.34 -7.20 3.16
N GLN A 387 20.70 -7.80 4.16
CA GLN A 387 20.53 -9.25 4.31
C GLN A 387 19.05 -9.63 4.23
N VAL A 388 18.76 -10.79 3.64
CA VAL A 388 17.40 -11.33 3.71
C VAL A 388 17.13 -11.82 5.13
N VAL A 389 16.09 -11.27 5.74
CA VAL A 389 15.68 -11.59 7.12
C VAL A 389 14.42 -12.45 7.17
N ASN A 390 13.59 -12.40 6.12
CA ASN A 390 12.39 -13.21 6.03
C ASN A 390 11.94 -13.39 4.58
N GLU A 391 11.16 -14.42 4.32
CA GLU A 391 10.53 -14.74 3.04
C GLU A 391 9.08 -15.16 3.31
N VAL A 392 8.13 -14.65 2.53
CA VAL A 392 6.72 -15.04 2.60
C VAL A 392 6.27 -15.57 1.24
N ARG A 393 5.82 -16.81 1.24
CA ARG A 393 5.23 -17.52 0.09
C ARG A 393 3.77 -17.79 0.39
N TYR A 394 2.89 -16.86 0.13
CA TYR A 394 1.46 -16.94 0.51
C TYR A 394 0.75 -18.22 0.05
N LEU A 395 1.23 -18.88 -1.01
CA LEU A 395 0.67 -20.15 -1.47
C LEU A 395 1.14 -21.36 -0.66
N LEU A 396 2.17 -21.21 0.16
CA LEU A 396 2.77 -22.28 0.98
C LEU A 396 2.61 -22.00 2.48
N ASP A 397 2.58 -20.74 2.87
CA ASP A 397 2.57 -20.27 4.26
C ASP A 397 1.11 -20.05 4.75
N THR A 398 0.20 -21.01 4.47
CA THR A 398 -1.23 -20.97 4.86
C THR A 398 -1.49 -21.52 6.26
#